data_3fbcb4cca886a2295aa7cd8e7c66252d
#
_entry.id   3fbcb4cca886a2295aa7cd8e7c66252d
#
_cell.length_a   1.000
_cell.length_b   1.000
_cell.length_c   1.000
_cell.angle_alpha   90.00
_cell.angle_beta   90.00
_cell.angle_gamma   90.00
#
_symmetry.space_group_name_H-M   'P 1'
#
loop_
_entity.id
_entity.type
_entity.pdbx_description
1 polymer ?
#
loop_
_entity_poly.entity_id
_entity_poly.type
_entity_poly.pdbx_seq_one_letter_code
_entity_poly.pdbx_strand_id
1 'polypeptide(L)'
;MATAAVIAVISEMERIDAPATARRQGHRLSTALAEIDGIATVRGAGLLLGAVLDGVAAADVTRVALQHGLIVNAVAADTIRLAPPLTVSDAEIDEAAAILANSIHEVSTGGDA
;
A
#
# COMPACT_ATOMS: atom_id res chain seq x y z
N MET A 1 1.43 4.08 17.51
CA MET A 1 2.43 3.13 17.90
C MET A 1 3.34 2.75 16.78
N ALA A 2 2.98 1.76 16.04
CA ALA A 2 3.79 1.33 14.92
C ALA A 2 4.05 2.46 13.92
N THR A 3 3.07 3.33 13.74
CA THR A 3 3.21 4.44 12.80
C THR A 3 4.33 5.38 13.20
N ALA A 4 4.41 5.73 14.48
CA ALA A 4 5.45 6.65 14.94
C ALA A 4 6.83 5.99 14.79
N ALA A 5 6.93 4.71 15.09
CA ALA A 5 8.21 4.00 14.94
C ALA A 5 8.65 3.94 13.49
N VAL A 6 7.71 3.69 12.57
CA VAL A 6 8.02 3.63 11.14
C VAL A 6 8.50 4.98 10.65
N ILE A 7 7.84 6.06 11.06
CA ILE A 7 8.24 7.40 10.64
C ILE A 7 9.64 7.73 11.16
N ALA A 8 9.93 7.37 12.41
CA ALA A 8 11.26 7.62 12.97
C ALA A 8 12.35 6.87 12.22
N VAL A 9 12.08 5.62 11.84
CA VAL A 9 13.04 4.82 11.08
C VAL A 9 13.30 5.45 9.72
N ILE A 10 12.24 5.88 9.05
CA ILE A 10 12.38 6.52 7.74
C ILE A 10 13.22 7.78 7.84
N SER A 11 12.94 8.63 8.83
CA SER A 11 13.70 9.88 9.01
C SER A 11 15.17 9.59 9.28
N GLU A 12 15.44 8.60 10.09
CA GLU A 12 16.81 8.20 10.43
C GLU A 12 17.56 7.73 9.20
N MET A 13 16.93 6.89 8.41
CA MET A 13 17.55 6.28 7.23
C MET A 13 17.75 7.27 6.10
N GLU A 14 16.93 8.30 6.01
CA GLU A 14 17.06 9.31 4.96
C GLU A 14 18.38 10.05 5.04
N ARG A 15 18.97 10.14 6.22
CA ARG A 15 20.26 10.80 6.37
C ARG A 15 21.42 9.93 5.96
N ILE A 16 21.17 8.64 5.67
CA ILE A 16 22.22 7.73 5.22
C ILE A 16 21.98 7.46 3.74
N ASP A 17 21.27 6.40 3.44
CA ASP A 17 21.09 5.95 2.08
C ASP A 17 19.62 5.69 1.75
N ALA A 18 18.75 6.05 2.68
CA ALA A 18 17.35 5.72 2.60
C ALA A 18 16.65 6.27 1.36
N PRO A 19 16.96 7.50 0.87
CA PRO A 19 16.25 7.98 -0.33
C PRO A 19 16.39 7.05 -1.53
N ALA A 20 17.58 6.49 -1.75
CA ALA A 20 17.77 5.56 -2.86
C ALA A 20 17.01 4.26 -2.62
N THR A 21 17.08 3.73 -1.40
CA THR A 21 16.35 2.52 -1.04
C THR A 21 14.85 2.73 -1.15
N ALA A 22 14.36 3.85 -0.64
CA ALA A 22 12.93 4.15 -0.67
C ALA A 22 12.45 4.27 -2.12
N ARG A 23 13.24 4.89 -2.99
CA ARG A 23 12.85 5.01 -4.40
C ARG A 23 12.79 3.65 -5.07
N ARG A 24 13.77 2.78 -4.80
CA ARG A 24 13.80 1.46 -5.41
C ARG A 24 12.62 0.61 -4.95
N GLN A 25 12.40 0.55 -3.64
CA GLN A 25 11.31 -0.23 -3.08
C GLN A 25 9.96 0.38 -3.42
N GLY A 26 9.87 1.71 -3.42
CA GLY A 26 8.66 2.41 -3.81
C GLY A 26 8.32 2.17 -5.26
N HIS A 27 9.33 2.13 -6.14
CA HIS A 27 9.10 1.85 -7.55
C HIS A 27 8.56 0.43 -7.73
N ARG A 28 9.13 -0.54 -7.01
CA ARG A 28 8.65 -1.90 -7.06
C ARG A 28 7.20 -2.01 -6.60
N LEU A 29 6.89 -1.38 -5.48
CA LEU A 29 5.52 -1.40 -4.95
C LEU A 29 4.57 -0.67 -5.89
N SER A 30 4.96 0.50 -6.38
CA SER A 30 4.14 1.28 -7.28
C SER A 30 3.84 0.50 -8.56
N THR A 31 4.84 -0.17 -9.12
CA THR A 31 4.66 -0.98 -10.32
C THR A 31 3.70 -2.13 -10.05
N ALA A 32 3.87 -2.82 -8.91
CA ALA A 32 3.00 -3.93 -8.55
C ALA A 32 1.56 -3.45 -8.35
N LEU A 33 1.38 -2.32 -7.69
CA LEU A 33 0.04 -1.77 -7.47
C LEU A 33 -0.62 -1.33 -8.77
N ALA A 34 0.15 -0.77 -9.68
CA ALA A 34 -0.40 -0.27 -10.94
C ALA A 34 -0.94 -1.40 -11.82
N GLU A 35 -0.49 -2.62 -11.58
CA GLU A 35 -0.96 -3.79 -12.35
C GLU A 35 -2.23 -4.40 -11.79
N ILE A 36 -2.71 -3.93 -10.64
CA ILE A 36 -3.88 -4.51 -9.99
C ILE A 36 -5.14 -3.96 -10.63
N ASP A 37 -6.05 -4.86 -11.03
CA ASP A 37 -7.38 -4.47 -11.47
C ASP A 37 -8.11 -3.82 -10.29
N GLY A 38 -8.71 -2.67 -10.54
CA GLY A 38 -9.42 -1.94 -9.49
C GLY A 38 -8.63 -0.79 -8.93
N ILE A 39 -7.35 -0.64 -9.31
CA ILE A 39 -6.58 0.55 -8.98
C ILE A 39 -6.50 1.43 -10.21
N ALA A 40 -7.07 2.64 -10.11
CA ALA A 40 -7.10 3.57 -11.22
C ALA A 40 -5.76 4.25 -11.41
N THR A 41 -5.10 4.64 -10.30
CA THR A 41 -3.80 5.29 -10.39
C THR A 41 -3.07 5.13 -9.05
N VAL A 42 -1.73 5.28 -9.11
CA VAL A 42 -0.88 5.25 -7.93
C VAL A 42 -0.16 6.59 -7.85
N ARG A 43 -0.16 7.19 -6.67
CA ARG A 43 0.46 8.49 -6.42
C ARG A 43 1.45 8.38 -5.27
N GLY A 44 2.36 9.33 -5.22
CA GLY A 44 3.28 9.43 -4.10
C GLY A 44 4.72 9.32 -4.52
N ALA A 45 5.61 9.27 -3.54
CA ALA A 45 7.03 9.21 -3.75
C ALA A 45 7.64 8.25 -2.74
N GLY A 46 8.69 7.55 -3.16
CA GLY A 46 9.34 6.58 -2.29
C GLY A 46 8.35 5.54 -1.82
N LEU A 47 8.36 5.26 -0.53
CA LEU A 47 7.48 4.26 0.08
C LEU A 47 6.18 4.84 0.61
N LEU A 48 5.92 6.12 0.37
CA LEU A 48 4.67 6.74 0.82
C LEU A 48 3.75 6.85 -0.39
N LEU A 49 2.96 5.83 -0.62
CA LEU A 49 2.16 5.71 -1.83
C LEU A 49 0.67 5.74 -1.53
N GLY A 50 -0.09 6.34 -2.44
CA GLY A 50 -1.53 6.33 -2.41
C GLY A 50 -2.07 5.60 -3.62
N ALA A 51 -2.95 4.64 -3.39
CA ALA A 51 -3.60 3.91 -4.47
C ALA A 51 -5.04 4.43 -4.59
N VAL A 52 -5.37 5.00 -5.72
CA VAL A 52 -6.71 5.47 -6.00
C VAL A 52 -7.50 4.31 -6.61
N LEU A 53 -8.59 3.95 -5.96
CA LEU A 53 -9.39 2.80 -6.36
C LEU A 53 -10.47 3.19 -7.36
N ASP A 54 -10.89 2.21 -8.15
CA ASP A 54 -11.92 2.42 -9.15
C ASP A 54 -13.10 1.51 -8.83
N GLY A 55 -14.20 2.11 -8.38
CA GLY A 55 -15.45 1.40 -8.19
C GLY A 55 -15.63 0.69 -6.87
N VAL A 56 -14.67 0.79 -5.95
CA VAL A 56 -14.81 0.19 -4.62
C VAL A 56 -14.46 1.21 -3.54
N ALA A 57 -15.02 1.03 -2.37
CA ALA A 57 -14.78 1.94 -1.25
C ALA A 57 -13.48 1.58 -0.55
N ALA A 58 -12.63 2.58 -0.32
CA ALA A 58 -11.35 2.36 0.35
C ALA A 58 -11.53 1.78 1.74
N ALA A 59 -12.55 2.20 2.47
CA ALA A 59 -12.80 1.69 3.82
C ALA A 59 -13.08 0.18 3.81
N ASP A 60 -13.83 -0.29 2.82
CA ASP A 60 -14.14 -1.72 2.72
C ASP A 60 -12.89 -2.52 2.37
N VAL A 61 -12.09 -2.02 1.43
CA VAL A 61 -10.85 -2.70 1.05
C VAL A 61 -9.89 -2.74 2.23
N THR A 62 -9.79 -1.65 3.00
CA THR A 62 -8.93 -1.58 4.18
C THR A 62 -9.34 -2.65 5.20
N ARG A 63 -10.65 -2.81 5.41
CA ARG A 63 -11.16 -3.80 6.37
C ARG A 63 -10.83 -5.22 5.92
N VAL A 64 -11.04 -5.51 4.66
CA VAL A 64 -10.76 -6.86 4.13
C VAL A 64 -9.26 -7.13 4.12
N ALA A 65 -8.45 -6.13 3.75
CA ALA A 65 -7.00 -6.30 3.76
C ALA A 65 -6.49 -6.63 5.16
N LEU A 66 -7.06 -6.00 6.18
CA LEU A 66 -6.68 -6.28 7.57
C LEU A 66 -6.99 -7.73 7.94
N GLN A 67 -8.10 -8.28 7.45
CA GLN A 67 -8.45 -9.67 7.69
C GLN A 67 -7.41 -10.62 7.09
N HIS A 68 -6.72 -10.19 6.06
CA HIS A 68 -5.68 -10.98 5.40
C HIS A 68 -4.28 -10.60 5.86
N GLY A 69 -4.17 -9.77 6.91
CA GLY A 69 -2.89 -9.46 7.52
C GLY A 69 -2.19 -8.24 6.96
N LEU A 70 -2.85 -7.45 6.12
CA LEU A 70 -2.25 -6.25 5.55
C LEU A 70 -2.89 -5.01 6.17
N ILE A 71 -2.05 -4.14 6.74
CA ILE A 71 -2.51 -2.90 7.35
C ILE A 71 -2.26 -1.74 6.38
N VAL A 72 -3.35 -1.11 5.96
CA VAL A 72 -3.32 0.09 5.12
C VAL A 72 -4.32 1.09 5.68
N ASN A 73 -4.31 2.31 5.17
CA ASN A 73 -5.19 3.37 5.66
C ASN A 73 -6.05 3.93 4.54
N ALA A 74 -7.35 4.01 4.78
CA ALA A 74 -8.25 4.73 3.89
C ALA A 74 -8.14 6.21 4.22
N VAL A 75 -7.58 7.00 3.31
CA VAL A 75 -7.38 8.45 3.52
C VAL A 75 -8.43 9.27 2.78
N ALA A 76 -9.20 8.64 1.90
CA ALA A 76 -10.32 9.25 1.20
C ALA A 76 -11.28 8.13 0.84
N ALA A 77 -12.43 8.48 0.28
CA ALA A 77 -13.45 7.49 -0.07
C ALA A 77 -12.92 6.44 -1.04
N ASP A 78 -11.99 6.83 -1.91
CA ASP A 78 -11.46 5.97 -2.96
C ASP A 78 -9.95 5.80 -2.91
N THR A 79 -9.28 6.25 -1.85
CA THR A 79 -7.82 6.25 -1.81
C THR A 79 -7.31 5.55 -0.56
N ILE A 80 -6.40 4.63 -0.79
CA ILE A 80 -5.70 3.89 0.27
C ILE A 80 -4.25 4.32 0.29
N ARG A 81 -3.72 4.58 1.47
CA ARG A 81 -2.32 4.92 1.65
C ARG A 81 -1.54 3.72 2.16
N LEU A 82 -0.40 3.47 1.52
CA LEU A 82 0.53 2.43 1.92
C LEU A 82 1.85 3.09 2.33
N ALA A 83 2.35 2.72 3.49
CA ALA A 83 3.59 3.28 4.02
C ALA A 83 4.40 2.16 4.69
N PRO A 84 4.92 1.21 3.91
CA PRO A 84 5.71 0.13 4.49
C PRO A 84 7.04 0.65 5.02
N PRO A 85 7.66 -0.08 5.97
CA PRO A 85 8.97 0.33 6.48
C PRO A 85 10.06 0.15 5.42
N LEU A 86 11.15 0.89 5.58
CA LEU A 86 12.29 0.78 4.66
C LEU A 86 12.91 -0.60 4.66
N THR A 87 12.68 -1.37 5.71
CA THR A 87 13.20 -2.74 5.81
C THR A 87 12.35 -3.75 5.07
N VAL A 88 11.28 -3.31 4.42
CA VAL A 88 10.41 -4.22 3.69
C VAL A 88 11.21 -4.93 2.58
N SER A 89 11.02 -6.23 2.46
CA SER A 89 11.69 -7.02 1.44
C SER A 89 10.88 -7.03 0.15
N ASP A 90 11.53 -7.45 -0.93
CA ASP A 90 10.85 -7.61 -2.22
C ASP A 90 9.68 -8.59 -2.09
N ALA A 91 9.90 -9.71 -1.38
CA ALA A 91 8.86 -10.70 -1.18
C ALA A 91 7.68 -10.13 -0.41
N GLU A 92 7.96 -9.31 0.60
CA GLU A 92 6.91 -8.66 1.38
C GLU A 92 6.12 -7.65 0.56
N ILE A 93 6.79 -6.93 -0.33
CA ILE A 93 6.12 -6.01 -1.23
C ILE A 93 5.19 -6.77 -2.17
N ASP A 94 5.67 -7.85 -2.74
CA ASP A 94 4.87 -8.67 -3.65
C ASP A 94 3.68 -9.28 -2.92
N GLU A 95 3.90 -9.72 -1.69
CA GLU A 95 2.82 -10.30 -0.88
C GLU A 95 1.77 -9.24 -0.55
N ALA A 96 2.20 -8.03 -0.18
CA ALA A 96 1.28 -6.94 0.12
C ALA A 96 0.43 -6.59 -1.10
N ALA A 97 1.05 -6.53 -2.27
CA ALA A 97 0.33 -6.25 -3.50
C ALA A 97 -0.69 -7.35 -3.80
N ALA A 98 -0.32 -8.61 -3.59
CA ALA A 98 -1.22 -9.73 -3.81
C ALA A 98 -2.41 -9.69 -2.85
N ILE A 99 -2.16 -9.40 -1.57
CA ILE A 99 -3.23 -9.28 -0.60
C ILE A 99 -4.18 -8.14 -0.97
N LEU A 100 -3.62 -7.01 -1.38
CA LEU A 100 -4.44 -5.87 -1.76
C LEU A 100 -5.28 -6.19 -3.00
N ALA A 101 -4.70 -6.86 -3.99
CA ALA A 101 -5.42 -7.26 -5.18
C ALA A 101 -6.59 -8.18 -4.83
N ASN A 102 -6.36 -9.16 -3.97
CA ASN A 102 -7.40 -10.07 -3.52
C ASN A 102 -8.48 -9.35 -2.72
N SER A 103 -8.07 -8.37 -1.90
CA SER A 103 -9.01 -7.61 -1.09
C SER A 103 -9.91 -6.76 -1.98
N ILE A 104 -9.36 -6.12 -2.99
CA ILE A 104 -10.14 -5.31 -3.94
C ILE A 104 -11.12 -6.22 -4.68
N HIS A 105 -10.65 -7.36 -5.13
CA HIS A 105 -11.50 -8.31 -5.84
C HIS A 105 -12.65 -8.80 -4.95
N GLU A 106 -12.33 -9.12 -3.71
CA GLU A 106 -13.35 -9.60 -2.76
C GLU A 106 -14.42 -8.55 -2.51
N VAL A 107 -14.02 -7.29 -2.32
CA VAL A 107 -14.97 -6.21 -2.11
C VAL A 107 -15.82 -6.00 -3.36
N SER A 108 -15.17 -6.02 -4.52
CA SER A 108 -15.83 -5.80 -5.80
C SER A 108 -16.90 -6.86 -6.10
N THR A 109 -16.64 -8.12 -5.75
CA THR A 109 -17.58 -9.21 -5.99
C THR A 109 -18.53 -9.42 -4.82
N GLY A 110 -18.02 -9.30 -3.59
CA GLY A 110 -18.82 -9.51 -2.39
C GLY A 110 -19.87 -8.43 -2.17
N GLY A 111 -19.60 -7.23 -2.66
CA GLY A 111 -20.55 -6.13 -2.53
C GLY A 111 -21.84 -6.37 -3.29
N ASP A 112 -21.82 -7.30 -4.21
CA ASP A 112 -23.01 -7.65 -4.99
C ASP A 112 -23.93 -8.61 -4.25
N ALA A 113 -23.42 -9.26 -3.23
CA ALA A 113 -24.22 -10.18 -2.45
C ALA A 113 -25.04 -9.43 -1.42
#